data_871b9923c7a43a027070810d1f0b8f17
#
_entry.id   871b9923c7a43a027070810d1f0b8f17
#
_cell.length_a   1.000
_cell.length_b   1.000
_cell.length_c   1.000
_cell.angle_alpha   90.00
_cell.angle_beta   90.00
_cell.angle_gamma   90.00
#
_symmetry.space_group_name_H-M   'P 1'
#
loop_
_entity.id
_entity.type
_entity.pdbx_description
1 polymer ?
#
loop_
_entity_poly.entity_id
_entity_poly.type
_entity_poly.pdbx_seq_one_letter_code
_entity_poly.pdbx_strand_id
1 'polypeptide(L)'
;GILIFLSCVLLLLLSGQFVFHERDRLAATHPELKPWLLFLCAPMNCTVSPLKQIESVVIDSASFAKVRGDAYRFNLTAKNTASIALAVPSIELTLTDLRDQPVLRRVFLPSELGAKQDTLSPGAEWPVSLVVVVKGTGTAERIAGYHLLAFYP
;
A
#
# COMPACT_ATOMS: atom_id res chain seq x y z
N GLY A 1 -10.10 -24.14 -43.38
CA GLY A 1 -10.93 -22.94 -43.22
C GLY A 1 -11.48 -22.73 -41.85
N ILE A 2 -12.60 -23.35 -41.49
CA ILE A 2 -13.37 -23.05 -40.25
C ILE A 2 -12.55 -23.30 -38.97
N LEU A 3 -11.76 -24.36 -38.91
CA LEU A 3 -10.92 -24.66 -37.72
C LEU A 3 -9.86 -23.59 -37.46
N ILE A 4 -9.25 -23.06 -38.53
CA ILE A 4 -8.24 -21.96 -38.39
C ILE A 4 -8.93 -20.68 -37.89
N PHE A 5 -10.09 -20.35 -38.44
CA PHE A 5 -10.86 -19.19 -38.00
C PHE A 5 -11.27 -19.32 -36.52
N LEU A 6 -11.79 -20.48 -36.13
CA LEU A 6 -12.18 -20.75 -34.76
C LEU A 6 -10.96 -20.64 -33.77
N SER A 7 -9.82 -21.19 -34.21
CA SER A 7 -8.57 -21.09 -33.46
C SER A 7 -8.09 -19.62 -33.28
N CYS A 8 -8.18 -18.81 -34.33
CA CYS A 8 -7.83 -17.39 -34.26
C CYS A 8 -8.76 -16.63 -33.33
N VAL A 9 -10.07 -16.89 -33.38
CA VAL A 9 -11.04 -16.27 -32.48
C VAL A 9 -10.75 -16.65 -31.02
N LEU A 10 -10.47 -17.93 -30.77
CA LEU A 10 -10.13 -18.41 -29.41
C LEU A 10 -8.86 -17.74 -28.86
N LEU A 11 -7.82 -17.62 -29.69
CA LEU A 11 -6.56 -16.95 -29.29
C LEU A 11 -6.80 -15.47 -28.98
N LEU A 12 -7.61 -14.77 -29.74
CA LEU A 12 -7.97 -13.38 -29.49
C LEU A 12 -8.73 -13.23 -28.17
N LEU A 13 -9.68 -14.12 -27.89
CA LEU A 13 -10.42 -14.12 -26.64
C LEU A 13 -9.50 -14.38 -25.43
N LEU A 14 -8.60 -15.37 -25.52
CA LEU A 14 -7.63 -15.67 -24.48
C LEU A 14 -6.66 -14.52 -24.24
N SER A 15 -6.18 -13.87 -25.30
CA SER A 15 -5.31 -12.70 -25.19
C SER A 15 -6.02 -11.54 -24.50
N GLY A 16 -7.29 -11.30 -24.85
CA GLY A 16 -8.12 -10.28 -24.22
C GLY A 16 -8.35 -10.55 -22.73
N GLN A 17 -8.63 -11.80 -22.37
CA GLN A 17 -8.79 -12.22 -20.97
C GLN A 17 -7.49 -12.04 -20.18
N PHE A 18 -6.34 -12.37 -20.76
CA PHE A 18 -5.03 -12.19 -20.13
C PHE A 18 -4.75 -10.71 -19.84
N VAL A 19 -4.94 -9.83 -20.85
CA VAL A 19 -4.76 -8.38 -20.68
C VAL A 19 -5.69 -7.82 -19.62
N PHE A 20 -6.95 -8.27 -19.61
CA PHE A 20 -7.93 -7.85 -18.62
C PHE A 20 -7.55 -8.29 -17.19
N HIS A 21 -7.04 -9.50 -17.04
CA HIS A 21 -6.61 -10.04 -15.74
C HIS A 21 -5.35 -9.35 -15.22
N GLU A 22 -4.38 -9.13 -16.09
CA GLU A 22 -3.06 -8.54 -15.71
C GLU A 22 -3.00 -7.00 -15.89
N ARG A 23 -4.14 -6.33 -16.08
CA ARG A 23 -4.20 -4.89 -16.42
C ARG A 23 -3.44 -4.00 -15.45
N ASP A 24 -3.56 -4.26 -14.13
CA ASP A 24 -2.94 -3.45 -13.09
C ASP A 24 -1.41 -3.59 -13.12
N ARG A 25 -0.94 -4.82 -13.35
CA ARG A 25 0.48 -5.13 -13.50
C ARG A 25 1.06 -4.54 -14.80
N LEU A 26 0.34 -4.67 -15.91
CA LEU A 26 0.74 -4.08 -17.18
C LEU A 26 0.82 -2.55 -17.11
N ALA A 27 -0.14 -1.90 -16.45
CA ALA A 27 -0.13 -0.46 -16.24
C ALA A 27 1.03 0.00 -15.33
N ALA A 28 1.45 -0.83 -14.38
CA ALA A 28 2.57 -0.54 -13.49
C ALA A 28 3.94 -0.73 -14.16
N THR A 29 4.08 -1.78 -15.01
CA THR A 29 5.33 -2.09 -15.72
C THR A 29 5.52 -1.26 -16.97
N HIS A 30 4.42 -0.90 -17.65
CA HIS A 30 4.39 -0.14 -18.90
C HIS A 30 3.44 1.05 -18.80
N PRO A 31 3.89 2.17 -18.17
CA PRO A 31 3.04 3.34 -17.96
C PRO A 31 2.49 3.95 -19.27
N GLU A 32 3.18 3.75 -20.38
CA GLU A 32 2.72 4.15 -21.70
C GLU A 32 1.45 3.42 -22.18
N LEU A 33 1.18 2.23 -21.66
CA LEU A 33 -0.02 1.45 -21.97
C LEU A 33 -1.25 1.87 -21.15
N LYS A 34 -1.03 2.62 -20.07
CA LYS A 34 -2.09 3.03 -19.15
C LYS A 34 -3.27 3.73 -19.84
N PRO A 35 -3.05 4.72 -20.74
CA PRO A 35 -4.19 5.37 -21.44
C PRO A 35 -5.00 4.39 -22.30
N TRP A 36 -4.36 3.44 -22.96
CA TRP A 36 -5.02 2.40 -23.74
C TRP A 36 -5.83 1.45 -22.86
N LEU A 37 -5.27 1.05 -21.72
CA LEU A 37 -5.97 0.21 -20.75
C LEU A 37 -7.19 0.93 -20.16
N LEU A 38 -7.09 2.20 -19.85
CA LEU A 38 -8.21 3.03 -19.37
C LEU A 38 -9.30 3.16 -20.45
N PHE A 39 -8.91 3.33 -21.71
CA PHE A 39 -9.87 3.38 -22.82
C PHE A 39 -10.62 2.06 -22.99
N LEU A 40 -9.94 0.92 -22.90
CA LEU A 40 -10.55 -0.40 -22.95
C LEU A 40 -11.44 -0.70 -21.74
N CYS A 41 -11.06 -0.17 -20.56
CA CYS A 41 -11.83 -0.35 -19.34
C CYS A 41 -13.10 0.49 -19.27
N ALA A 42 -13.14 1.65 -19.91
CA ALA A 42 -14.26 2.59 -19.83
C ALA A 42 -15.63 1.95 -20.15
N PRO A 43 -15.82 1.19 -21.26
CA PRO A 43 -17.11 0.58 -21.57
C PRO A 43 -17.49 -0.59 -20.64
N MET A 44 -16.50 -1.19 -19.93
CA MET A 44 -16.71 -2.33 -19.04
C MET A 44 -16.82 -1.93 -17.57
N ASN A 45 -16.81 -0.62 -17.25
CA ASN A 45 -16.77 -0.10 -15.88
C ASN A 45 -15.64 -0.72 -15.04
N CYS A 46 -14.51 -1.09 -15.66
CA CYS A 46 -13.35 -1.57 -14.92
C CYS A 46 -12.42 -0.40 -14.55
N THR A 47 -11.64 -0.59 -13.50
CA THR A 47 -10.64 0.37 -13.04
C THR A 47 -9.25 -0.22 -13.14
N VAL A 48 -8.27 0.63 -13.42
CA VAL A 48 -6.85 0.26 -13.32
C VAL A 48 -6.35 0.77 -11.97
N SER A 49 -6.10 -0.16 -11.06
CA SER A 49 -5.67 0.15 -9.69
C SER A 49 -4.16 0.10 -9.57
N PRO A 50 -3.56 0.87 -8.63
CA PRO A 50 -2.14 0.75 -8.32
C PRO A 50 -1.80 -0.69 -7.88
N LEU A 51 -0.65 -1.19 -8.34
CA LEU A 51 -0.20 -2.54 -8.00
C LEU A 51 0.11 -2.64 -6.51
N LYS A 52 -0.37 -3.70 -5.88
CA LYS A 52 -0.15 -4.03 -4.47
C LYS A 52 0.84 -5.18 -4.38
N GLN A 53 2.04 -4.92 -3.86
CA GLN A 53 3.08 -5.93 -3.65
C GLN A 53 3.80 -5.61 -2.34
N ILE A 54 3.28 -6.15 -1.23
CA ILE A 54 3.76 -5.80 0.11
C ILE A 54 5.18 -6.29 0.38
N GLU A 55 5.62 -7.35 -0.27
CA GLU A 55 6.96 -7.91 -0.11
C GLU A 55 8.07 -6.95 -0.55
N SER A 56 7.72 -5.98 -1.40
CA SER A 56 8.65 -4.96 -1.90
C SER A 56 8.53 -3.62 -1.17
N VAL A 57 7.65 -3.51 -0.18
CA VAL A 57 7.56 -2.34 0.67
C VAL A 57 8.25 -2.63 2.00
N VAL A 58 9.31 -1.90 2.28
CA VAL A 58 10.12 -2.07 3.49
C VAL A 58 9.99 -0.84 4.37
N ILE A 59 9.85 -1.04 5.68
CA ILE A 59 9.99 0.03 6.67
C ILE A 59 11.48 0.17 6.97
N ASP A 60 12.10 1.21 6.44
CA ASP A 60 13.54 1.46 6.56
C ASP A 60 13.90 1.99 7.95
N SER A 61 13.08 2.89 8.47
CA SER A 61 13.25 3.44 9.82
C SER A 61 11.91 3.73 10.48
N ALA A 62 11.87 3.61 11.79
CA ALA A 62 10.70 3.98 12.58
C ALA A 62 11.09 4.44 13.98
N SER A 63 10.34 5.38 14.52
CA SER A 63 10.47 5.81 15.92
C SER A 63 9.12 6.21 16.49
N PHE A 64 8.94 5.89 17.77
CA PHE A 64 7.77 6.28 18.53
C PHE A 64 8.25 6.80 19.87
N ALA A 65 8.14 8.11 20.09
CA ALA A 65 8.72 8.77 21.25
C ALA A 65 7.69 9.67 21.93
N LYS A 66 7.66 9.64 23.28
CA LYS A 66 6.83 10.53 24.07
C LYS A 66 7.30 11.97 23.91
N VAL A 67 6.39 12.87 23.62
CA VAL A 67 6.67 14.31 23.49
C VAL A 67 6.28 15.03 24.78
N ARG A 68 5.01 14.89 25.19
CA ARG A 68 4.47 15.53 26.39
C ARG A 68 3.13 14.89 26.78
N GLY A 69 2.93 14.59 28.06
CA GLY A 69 1.68 14.01 28.55
C GLY A 69 1.36 12.70 27.84
N ASP A 70 0.22 12.65 27.18
CA ASP A 70 -0.24 11.49 26.39
C ASP A 70 0.06 11.62 24.88
N ALA A 71 0.83 12.63 24.48
CA ALA A 71 1.23 12.89 23.11
C ALA A 71 2.55 12.21 22.77
N TYR A 72 2.56 11.47 21.67
CA TYR A 72 3.71 10.76 21.12
C TYR A 72 3.99 11.22 19.71
N ARG A 73 5.26 11.34 19.35
CA ARG A 73 5.68 11.56 17.96
C ARG A 73 5.96 10.20 17.32
N PHE A 74 5.27 9.95 16.25
CA PHE A 74 5.42 8.78 15.42
C PHE A 74 6.08 9.18 14.10
N ASN A 75 7.24 8.62 13.82
CA ASN A 75 7.93 8.80 12.55
C ASN A 75 8.18 7.42 11.95
N LEU A 76 8.06 7.33 10.64
CA LEU A 76 8.48 6.16 9.88
C LEU A 76 8.93 6.59 8.49
N THR A 77 9.78 5.79 7.88
CA THR A 77 10.12 5.89 6.46
C THR A 77 9.86 4.54 5.81
N ALA A 78 8.93 4.50 4.88
CA ALA A 78 8.67 3.34 4.05
C ALA A 78 9.35 3.52 2.70
N LYS A 79 9.87 2.43 2.13
CA LYS A 79 10.60 2.42 0.86
C LYS A 79 10.03 1.37 -0.08
N ASN A 80 9.84 1.75 -1.32
CA ASN A 80 9.55 0.82 -2.41
C ASN A 80 10.85 0.26 -2.97
N THR A 81 11.12 -1.02 -2.77
CA THR A 81 12.33 -1.70 -3.28
C THR A 81 12.12 -2.35 -4.65
N ALA A 82 10.90 -2.33 -5.17
CA ALA A 82 10.61 -2.84 -6.52
C ALA A 82 11.09 -1.88 -7.60
N SER A 83 11.24 -2.41 -8.81
CA SER A 83 11.54 -1.64 -10.03
C SER A 83 10.30 -1.01 -10.69
N ILE A 84 9.14 -1.13 -10.08
CA ILE A 84 7.85 -0.62 -10.55
C ILE A 84 7.16 0.20 -9.47
N ALA A 85 6.23 1.08 -9.88
CA ALA A 85 5.42 1.85 -8.94
C ALA A 85 4.44 0.93 -8.19
N LEU A 86 4.38 1.07 -6.87
CA LEU A 86 3.48 0.30 -6.00
C LEU A 86 2.49 1.23 -5.31
N ALA A 87 1.33 0.68 -4.94
CA ALA A 87 0.38 1.38 -4.10
C ALA A 87 1.01 1.78 -2.75
N VAL A 88 0.60 2.90 -2.20
CA VAL A 88 0.99 3.30 -0.85
C VAL A 88 0.29 2.38 0.16
N PRO A 89 1.01 1.71 1.07
CA PRO A 89 0.42 0.80 2.04
C PRO A 89 -0.27 1.55 3.19
N SER A 90 -1.18 0.87 3.87
CA SER A 90 -1.65 1.24 5.20
C SER A 90 -0.66 0.76 6.25
N ILE A 91 -0.57 1.48 7.37
CA ILE A 91 0.35 1.15 8.46
C ILE A 91 -0.47 0.82 9.71
N GLU A 92 -0.27 -0.36 10.26
CA GLU A 92 -0.77 -0.73 11.57
C GLU A 92 0.30 -0.42 12.63
N LEU A 93 -0.07 0.37 13.62
CA LEU A 93 0.73 0.63 14.81
C LEU A 93 0.10 -0.13 15.99
N THR A 94 0.86 -1.00 16.59
CA THR A 94 0.50 -1.71 17.82
C THR A 94 1.42 -1.24 18.94
N LEU A 95 0.86 -0.65 19.98
CA LEU A 95 1.58 -0.25 21.18
C LEU A 95 1.54 -1.40 22.20
N THR A 96 2.68 -1.70 22.81
CA THR A 96 2.83 -2.84 23.71
C THR A 96 3.30 -2.41 25.10
N ASP A 97 3.03 -3.27 26.09
CA ASP A 97 3.54 -3.12 27.45
C ASP A 97 4.92 -3.77 27.63
N LEU A 98 5.42 -3.77 28.86
CA LEU A 98 6.71 -4.40 29.23
C LEU A 98 6.79 -5.91 28.97
N ARG A 99 5.65 -6.57 28.78
CA ARG A 99 5.56 -8.01 28.48
C ARG A 99 5.28 -8.27 27.02
N ASP A 100 5.42 -7.23 26.18
CA ASP A 100 5.09 -7.28 24.73
C ASP A 100 3.62 -7.61 24.43
N GLN A 101 2.73 -7.34 25.40
CA GLN A 101 1.29 -7.52 25.20
C GLN A 101 0.68 -6.27 24.55
N PRO A 102 -0.21 -6.43 23.57
CA PRO A 102 -0.81 -5.30 22.90
C PRO A 102 -1.72 -4.51 23.86
N VAL A 103 -1.44 -3.24 24.03
CA VAL A 103 -2.22 -2.28 24.82
C VAL A 103 -3.18 -1.52 23.94
N LEU A 104 -2.73 -1.09 22.75
CA LEU A 104 -3.50 -0.33 21.79
C LEU A 104 -3.05 -0.69 20.38
N ARG A 105 -4.01 -0.82 19.46
CA ARG A 105 -3.75 -1.05 18.03
C ARG A 105 -4.53 -0.04 17.21
N ARG A 106 -3.86 0.56 16.23
CA ARG A 106 -4.48 1.47 15.28
C ARG A 106 -3.94 1.28 13.88
N VAL A 107 -4.84 1.28 12.91
CA VAL A 107 -4.52 1.32 11.49
C VAL A 107 -4.62 2.75 11.00
N PHE A 108 -3.59 3.19 10.30
CA PHE A 108 -3.53 4.47 9.62
C PHE A 108 -3.61 4.25 8.12
N LEU A 109 -4.57 4.89 7.49
CA LEU A 109 -4.69 4.91 6.04
C LEU A 109 -3.63 5.83 5.41
N PRO A 110 -3.24 5.63 4.15
CA PRO A 110 -2.28 6.50 3.46
C PRO A 110 -2.65 7.99 3.53
N SER A 111 -3.93 8.31 3.41
CA SER A 111 -4.44 9.69 3.52
C SER A 111 -4.23 10.31 4.91
N GLU A 112 -4.39 9.53 5.98
CA GLU A 112 -4.13 9.98 7.37
C GLU A 112 -2.63 10.20 7.62
N LEU A 113 -1.78 9.46 6.91
CA LEU A 113 -0.33 9.57 6.97
C LEU A 113 0.25 10.64 6.03
N GLY A 114 -0.62 11.42 5.38
CA GLY A 114 -0.21 12.51 4.51
C GLY A 114 0.32 12.08 3.14
N ALA A 115 -0.06 10.91 2.65
CA ALA A 115 0.25 10.50 1.29
C ALA A 115 -0.42 11.44 0.29
N LYS A 116 0.40 12.06 -0.57
CA LYS A 116 -0.07 12.98 -1.60
C LYS A 116 -0.41 12.27 -2.92
N GLN A 117 0.06 11.06 -3.08
CA GLN A 117 -0.13 10.22 -4.26
C GLN A 117 -0.55 8.81 -3.82
N ASP A 118 -1.24 8.12 -4.69
CA ASP A 118 -1.71 6.75 -4.44
C ASP A 118 -0.60 5.71 -4.66
N THR A 119 0.54 6.13 -5.20
CA THR A 119 1.66 5.24 -5.55
C THR A 119 3.00 5.77 -5.06
N LEU A 120 3.90 4.84 -4.75
CA LEU A 120 5.32 5.06 -4.52
C LEU A 120 6.09 4.65 -5.77
N SER A 121 6.85 5.58 -6.34
CA SER A 121 7.73 5.30 -7.48
C SER A 121 8.81 4.28 -7.14
N PRO A 122 9.43 3.61 -8.13
CA PRO A 122 10.54 2.69 -7.90
C PRO A 122 11.65 3.33 -7.07
N GLY A 123 12.08 2.66 -6.00
CA GLY A 123 13.13 3.15 -5.11
C GLY A 123 12.77 4.37 -4.26
N ALA A 124 11.55 4.88 -4.36
CA ALA A 124 11.13 6.06 -3.60
C ALA A 124 10.98 5.75 -2.11
N GLU A 125 11.33 6.73 -1.30
CA GLU A 125 11.12 6.74 0.14
C GLU A 125 9.94 7.64 0.49
N TRP A 126 9.12 7.17 1.42
CA TRP A 126 7.97 7.90 1.91
C TRP A 126 8.14 8.17 3.41
N PRO A 127 8.63 9.35 3.77
CA PRO A 127 8.75 9.76 5.16
C PRO A 127 7.38 10.20 5.71
N VAL A 128 7.05 9.70 6.88
CA VAL A 128 5.83 10.02 7.63
C VAL A 128 6.23 10.56 9.00
N SER A 129 5.61 11.66 9.41
CA SER A 129 5.76 12.21 10.76
C SER A 129 4.42 12.74 11.23
N LEU A 130 3.93 12.21 12.34
CA LEU A 130 2.69 12.70 12.96
C LEU A 130 2.76 12.62 14.48
N VAL A 131 1.90 13.40 15.13
CA VAL A 131 1.72 13.36 16.58
C VAL A 131 0.44 12.59 16.87
N VAL A 132 0.55 11.56 17.69
CA VAL A 132 -0.58 10.71 18.14
C VAL A 132 -0.85 10.99 19.61
N VAL A 133 -2.10 11.17 19.99
CA VAL A 133 -2.51 11.29 21.38
C VAL A 133 -3.15 9.96 21.80
N VAL A 134 -2.57 9.33 22.82
CA VAL A 134 -3.10 8.10 23.41
C VAL A 134 -4.11 8.47 24.49
N LYS A 135 -5.39 8.19 24.21
CA LYS A 135 -6.49 8.45 25.13
C LYS A 135 -6.77 7.22 25.98
N GLY A 136 -7.02 7.42 27.25
CA GLY A 136 -7.41 6.38 28.20
C GLY A 136 -6.66 6.53 29.53
N THR A 137 -7.39 6.39 30.64
CA THR A 137 -6.83 6.50 31.98
C THR A 137 -5.78 5.40 32.21
N GLY A 138 -4.52 5.78 32.43
CA GLY A 138 -3.41 4.85 32.67
C GLY A 138 -2.90 4.10 31.43
N THR A 139 -3.45 4.34 30.25
CA THR A 139 -3.02 3.64 29.03
C THR A 139 -1.63 4.09 28.58
N ALA A 140 -1.37 5.40 28.60
CA ALA A 140 -0.07 5.98 28.20
C ALA A 140 1.08 5.52 29.10
N GLU A 141 0.82 5.28 30.41
CA GLU A 141 1.81 4.82 31.38
C GLU A 141 2.22 3.36 31.18
N ARG A 142 1.40 2.58 30.49
CA ARG A 142 1.64 1.15 30.21
C ARG A 142 2.43 0.91 28.94
N ILE A 143 2.61 1.92 28.10
CA ILE A 143 3.30 1.80 26.81
C ILE A 143 4.80 1.70 27.06
N ALA A 144 5.39 0.57 26.65
CA ALA A 144 6.82 0.29 26.74
C ALA A 144 7.48 0.02 25.40
N GLY A 145 6.70 -0.40 24.40
CA GLY A 145 7.18 -0.72 23.06
C GLY A 145 6.12 -0.48 21.97
N TYR A 146 6.52 -0.74 20.74
CA TYR A 146 5.63 -0.65 19.60
C TYR A 146 6.03 -1.63 18.49
N HIS A 147 5.04 -2.08 17.72
CA HIS A 147 5.22 -2.85 16.49
C HIS A 147 4.55 -2.13 15.32
N LEU A 148 5.15 -2.23 14.16
CA LEU A 148 4.63 -1.68 12.91
C LEU A 148 4.46 -2.78 11.88
N LEU A 149 3.34 -2.72 11.17
CA LEU A 149 3.04 -3.59 10.05
C LEU A 149 2.54 -2.76 8.88
N ALA A 150 3.22 -2.83 7.74
CA ALA A 150 2.71 -2.31 6.48
C ALA A 150 1.85 -3.39 5.81
N PHE A 151 0.69 -3.03 5.29
CA PHE A 151 -0.20 -3.96 4.62
C PHE A 151 -1.15 -3.24 3.66
N TYR A 152 -1.82 -4.00 2.82
CA TYR A 152 -2.91 -3.51 1.97
C TYR A 152 -4.23 -4.10 2.47
N PRO A 153 -5.20 -3.25 2.81
CA PRO A 153 -6.54 -3.69 3.20
C PRO A 153 -7.34 -4.29 2.04
#